data_add32f2e1d8adcbc7c1cef0ea8da4b46
#
_entry.id   add32f2e1d8adcbc7c1cef0ea8da4b46
#
_cell.length_a   1.000
_cell.length_b   1.000
_cell.length_c   1.000
_cell.angle_alpha   90.00
_cell.angle_beta   90.00
_cell.angle_gamma   90.00
#
_symmetry.space_group_name_H-M   'P 1'
#
loop_
_entity.id
_entity.type
_entity.pdbx_description
1 polymer ?
#
loop_
_entity_poly.entity_id
_entity_poly.type
_entity_poly.pdbx_seq_one_letter_code
_entity_poly.pdbx_strand_id
1 'polypeptide(L)'
;MGKVKNPFLKLCGIGLLTVICISVKAQKVNFTVNSKTGAIQSMNIDNDKQNMNWLIATDGSQYPWIKENYGWGLGYFTEVRRNQKNKLFWNLPASIKQDGREVTYRVGDICILVERSMRGEDLIEEYTFQNDGTEEILLSDIGIYTPFNDNYPGAQTCINMRANAHIWEGDNAAYVNAIRMGGYAPHLGLVLREGEIKSYEISERDRNKGNSHTRGIISLNLPDMKLMPGDEQVFSWYIFSHKG
;
A
#
# COMPACT_ATOMS: atom_id res chain seq x y z
N MET A 1 -13.83 50.61 -71.23
CA MET A 1 -12.47 51.01 -70.88
C MET A 1 -12.38 51.00 -69.39
N GLY A 2 -11.37 50.38 -68.81
CA GLY A 2 -11.08 50.46 -67.37
C GLY A 2 -11.08 49.10 -66.69
N LYS A 3 -9.97 48.36 -66.83
CA LYS A 3 -9.69 47.15 -66.04
C LYS A 3 -9.28 47.56 -64.62
N VAL A 4 -9.91 47.01 -63.63
CA VAL A 4 -9.37 47.04 -62.23
C VAL A 4 -9.04 45.61 -61.85
N LYS A 5 -7.73 45.37 -61.64
CA LYS A 5 -7.17 44.15 -61.06
C LYS A 5 -7.24 44.25 -59.55
N ASN A 6 -7.76 43.25 -58.89
CA ASN A 6 -7.58 43.08 -57.47
C ASN A 6 -6.83 41.78 -57.20
N PRO A 7 -5.68 41.81 -56.51
CA PRO A 7 -5.06 40.62 -55.98
C PRO A 7 -5.00 40.74 -54.45
N PHE A 8 -5.87 40.11 -53.75
CA PHE A 8 -5.66 39.78 -52.37
C PHE A 8 -5.78 38.27 -52.16
N LEU A 9 -4.66 37.57 -52.40
CA LEU A 9 -4.46 36.23 -51.92
C LEU A 9 -4.18 36.34 -50.41
N LYS A 10 -5.17 36.02 -49.58
CA LYS A 10 -4.93 35.81 -48.16
C LYS A 10 -4.36 34.41 -47.96
N LEU A 11 -3.08 34.35 -47.66
CA LEU A 11 -2.39 33.15 -47.19
C LEU A 11 -2.90 32.84 -45.79
N CYS A 12 -3.81 31.88 -45.65
CA CYS A 12 -4.16 31.29 -44.35
C CYS A 12 -3.01 30.34 -43.94
N GLY A 13 -2.11 30.85 -43.10
CA GLY A 13 -1.12 30.01 -42.43
C GLY A 13 -1.83 29.11 -41.42
N ILE A 14 -1.97 27.84 -41.72
CA ILE A 14 -2.39 26.81 -40.79
C ILE A 14 -1.18 26.55 -39.89
N GLY A 15 -1.15 27.21 -38.74
CA GLY A 15 -0.20 26.88 -37.68
C GLY A 15 -0.50 25.49 -37.16
N LEU A 16 0.33 24.52 -37.49
CA LEU A 16 0.28 23.16 -36.93
C LEU A 16 0.69 23.26 -35.47
N LEU A 17 -0.28 23.31 -34.54
CA LEU A 17 -0.04 23.23 -33.12
C LEU A 17 0.36 21.80 -32.77
N THR A 18 1.65 21.50 -32.72
CA THR A 18 2.15 20.23 -32.26
C THR A 18 1.92 20.17 -30.74
N VAL A 19 0.85 19.53 -30.32
CA VAL A 19 0.63 19.19 -28.91
C VAL A 19 1.63 18.10 -28.56
N ILE A 20 2.73 18.48 -27.92
CA ILE A 20 3.65 17.53 -27.33
C ILE A 20 2.95 16.98 -26.09
N CYS A 21 2.27 15.84 -26.22
CA CYS A 21 1.85 15.03 -25.07
C CYS A 21 3.11 14.53 -24.38
N ILE A 22 3.56 15.24 -23.36
CA ILE A 22 4.55 14.70 -22.44
C ILE A 22 3.82 13.64 -21.61
N SER A 23 3.90 12.39 -22.03
CA SER A 23 3.42 11.29 -21.21
C SER A 23 4.32 11.25 -19.97
N VAL A 24 3.79 11.71 -18.87
CA VAL A 24 4.45 11.59 -17.56
C VAL A 24 4.40 10.11 -17.18
N LYS A 25 5.50 9.40 -17.46
CA LYS A 25 5.61 7.99 -17.12
C LYS A 25 5.61 7.85 -15.60
N ALA A 26 4.77 6.97 -15.05
CA ALA A 26 4.86 6.57 -13.66
C ALA A 26 6.28 6.01 -13.38
N GLN A 27 6.77 6.18 -12.17
CA GLN A 27 8.05 5.64 -11.76
C GLN A 27 7.81 4.30 -11.08
N LYS A 28 8.67 3.33 -11.36
CA LYS A 28 8.52 1.98 -10.83
C LYS A 28 8.64 1.95 -9.32
N VAL A 29 7.74 1.22 -8.68
CA VAL A 29 7.82 0.85 -7.27
C VAL A 29 8.66 -0.41 -7.15
N ASN A 30 9.73 -0.35 -6.36
CA ASN A 30 10.58 -1.48 -6.03
C ASN A 30 10.38 -1.86 -4.57
N PHE A 31 10.50 -3.14 -4.25
CA PHE A 31 10.37 -3.63 -2.88
C PHE A 31 11.35 -4.75 -2.58
N THR A 32 11.66 -4.91 -1.30
CA THR A 32 12.39 -6.07 -0.77
C THR A 32 11.58 -6.73 0.33
N VAL A 33 11.76 -8.04 0.50
CA VAL A 33 11.01 -8.85 1.45
C VAL A 33 11.91 -9.35 2.56
N ASN A 34 11.44 -9.32 3.78
CA ASN A 34 12.08 -9.95 4.92
C ASN A 34 11.94 -11.47 4.80
N SER A 35 13.07 -12.18 4.69
CA SER A 35 13.10 -13.64 4.49
C SER A 35 12.61 -14.46 5.69
N LYS A 36 12.45 -13.83 6.87
CA LYS A 36 11.93 -14.50 8.06
C LYS A 36 10.43 -14.40 8.18
N THR A 37 9.88 -13.24 7.81
CA THR A 37 8.46 -12.94 8.03
C THR A 37 7.63 -12.90 6.76
N GLY A 38 8.24 -12.78 5.57
CA GLY A 38 7.53 -12.59 4.32
C GLY A 38 6.97 -11.19 4.11
N ALA A 39 7.16 -10.28 5.07
CA ALA A 39 6.73 -8.88 4.98
C ALA A 39 7.57 -8.09 3.99
N ILE A 40 6.99 -7.09 3.32
CA ILE A 40 7.80 -6.08 2.64
C ILE A 40 8.53 -5.25 3.70
N GLN A 41 9.86 -5.22 3.63
CA GLN A 41 10.71 -4.49 4.58
C GLN A 41 11.20 -3.14 4.03
N SER A 42 11.22 -2.98 2.70
CA SER A 42 11.51 -1.70 2.07
C SER A 42 10.71 -1.51 0.82
N MET A 43 10.34 -0.27 0.54
CA MET A 43 9.65 0.14 -0.67
C MET A 43 10.24 1.47 -1.13
N ASN A 44 10.77 1.48 -2.35
CA ASN A 44 11.44 2.64 -2.95
C ASN A 44 10.86 2.91 -4.33
N ILE A 45 10.95 4.15 -4.78
CA ILE A 45 10.49 4.57 -6.11
C ILE A 45 11.71 4.89 -6.97
N ASP A 46 11.75 4.36 -8.19
CA ASP A 46 12.83 4.60 -9.15
C ASP A 46 13.02 6.10 -9.40
N ASN A 47 14.29 6.50 -9.55
CA ASN A 47 14.68 7.90 -9.80
C ASN A 47 14.25 8.90 -8.71
N ASP A 48 13.87 8.43 -7.53
CA ASP A 48 13.74 9.29 -6.38
C ASP A 48 15.12 9.80 -5.92
N LYS A 49 15.36 11.09 -6.08
CA LYS A 49 16.64 11.71 -5.72
C LYS A 49 17.05 11.53 -4.26
N GLN A 50 16.06 11.32 -3.38
CA GLN A 50 16.28 11.09 -1.96
C GLN A 50 16.39 9.61 -1.61
N ASN A 51 16.07 8.71 -2.55
CA ASN A 51 16.02 7.26 -2.32
C ASN A 51 15.27 6.89 -1.02
N MET A 52 14.12 7.52 -0.82
CA MET A 52 13.34 7.36 0.40
C MET A 52 12.79 5.94 0.52
N ASN A 53 12.97 5.30 1.67
CA ASN A 53 12.15 4.14 2.03
C ASN A 53 10.78 4.63 2.51
N TRP A 54 9.72 4.22 1.80
CA TRP A 54 8.34 4.60 2.09
C TRP A 54 7.75 3.89 3.31
N LEU A 55 8.48 2.91 3.86
CA LEU A 55 8.09 2.15 5.04
C LEU A 55 8.92 2.55 6.25
N ILE A 56 8.29 2.55 7.42
CA ILE A 56 9.01 2.67 8.69
C ILE A 56 9.78 1.36 8.95
N ALA A 57 10.96 1.46 9.54
CA ALA A 57 11.72 0.28 9.92
C ALA A 57 11.01 -0.48 11.05
N THR A 58 10.75 -1.77 10.84
CA THR A 58 10.05 -2.64 11.79
C THR A 58 10.99 -3.60 12.52
N ASP A 59 12.31 -3.37 12.46
CA ASP A 59 13.34 -4.14 13.16
C ASP A 59 13.72 -3.58 14.53
N GLY A 60 13.04 -2.52 14.96
CA GLY A 60 13.31 -1.83 16.21
C GLY A 60 14.47 -0.82 16.14
N SER A 61 15.14 -0.68 14.99
CA SER A 61 16.27 0.24 14.82
C SER A 61 15.87 1.71 14.92
N GLN A 62 14.73 2.06 14.35
CA GLN A 62 14.20 3.42 14.37
C GLN A 62 13.40 3.71 15.64
N TYR A 63 12.53 2.79 16.03
CA TYR A 63 11.72 2.85 17.24
C TYR A 63 11.73 1.49 17.95
N PRO A 64 12.28 1.36 19.16
CA PRO A 64 12.45 0.06 19.84
C PRO A 64 11.15 -0.71 20.09
N TRP A 65 10.00 -0.05 20.09
CA TRP A 65 8.68 -0.68 20.28
C TRP A 65 8.05 -1.17 18.98
N ILE A 66 8.54 -0.75 17.80
CA ILE A 66 8.08 -1.23 16.51
C ILE A 66 8.91 -2.46 16.12
N LYS A 67 8.27 -3.63 16.09
CA LYS A 67 8.90 -4.93 15.89
C LYS A 67 8.53 -5.55 14.54
N GLU A 68 9.23 -6.63 14.16
CA GLU A 68 9.06 -7.33 12.89
C GLU A 68 7.63 -7.81 12.63
N ASN A 69 6.82 -8.05 13.67
CA ASN A 69 5.42 -8.44 13.54
C ASN A 69 4.50 -7.35 12.97
N TYR A 70 4.99 -6.10 12.88
CA TYR A 70 4.29 -4.98 12.23
C TYR A 70 4.71 -4.75 10.78
N GLY A 71 5.45 -5.67 10.18
CA GLY A 71 5.91 -5.57 8.79
C GLY A 71 4.75 -5.44 7.81
N TRP A 72 4.99 -4.76 6.69
CA TRP A 72 3.98 -4.56 5.64
C TRP A 72 3.48 -5.89 5.09
N GLY A 73 2.16 -6.04 5.06
CA GLY A 73 1.47 -7.24 4.57
C GLY A 73 1.30 -8.33 5.62
N LEU A 74 1.86 -8.17 6.82
CA LEU A 74 1.49 -8.97 7.99
C LEU A 74 0.21 -8.43 8.58
N GLY A 75 -0.41 -9.19 9.49
CA GLY A 75 -1.64 -8.73 10.08
C GLY A 75 -2.21 -9.64 11.15
N TYR A 76 -3.49 -9.44 11.41
CA TYR A 76 -4.24 -10.14 12.45
C TYR A 76 -5.70 -10.32 12.06
N PHE A 77 -6.34 -11.28 12.69
CA PHE A 77 -7.79 -11.45 12.68
C PHE A 77 -8.26 -12.04 14.01
N THR A 78 -9.55 -11.88 14.30
CA THR A 78 -10.22 -12.58 15.38
C THR A 78 -11.01 -13.74 14.78
N GLU A 79 -10.58 -14.97 15.06
CA GLU A 79 -11.32 -16.17 14.73
C GLU A 79 -12.47 -16.34 15.71
N VAL A 80 -13.69 -16.55 15.18
CA VAL A 80 -14.89 -16.82 15.99
C VAL A 80 -15.39 -18.22 15.67
N ARG A 81 -15.31 -19.11 16.65
CA ARG A 81 -15.85 -20.49 16.59
C ARG A 81 -16.63 -20.80 17.85
N ARG A 82 -17.87 -21.31 17.70
CA ARG A 82 -18.71 -21.75 18.83
C ARG A 82 -18.74 -20.72 19.98
N ASN A 83 -18.88 -19.41 19.66
CA ASN A 83 -18.85 -18.30 20.60
C ASN A 83 -17.50 -18.05 21.32
N GLN A 84 -16.43 -18.72 20.94
CA GLN A 84 -15.09 -18.40 21.38
C GLN A 84 -14.44 -17.43 20.38
N LYS A 85 -13.70 -16.46 20.90
CA LYS A 85 -12.98 -15.46 20.11
C LYS A 85 -11.48 -15.56 20.41
N ASN A 86 -10.69 -15.81 19.36
CA ASN A 86 -9.24 -15.89 19.46
C ASN A 86 -8.61 -14.89 18.51
N LYS A 87 -7.86 -13.92 19.03
CA LYS A 87 -7.06 -13.01 18.20
C LYS A 87 -5.79 -13.73 17.76
N LEU A 88 -5.60 -13.86 16.46
CA LEU A 88 -4.52 -14.58 15.81
C LEU A 88 -3.74 -13.64 14.90
N PHE A 89 -2.48 -13.96 14.62
CA PHE A 89 -1.58 -13.14 13.80
C PHE A 89 -0.92 -14.01 12.74
N TRP A 90 -0.77 -13.47 11.52
CA TRP A 90 0.03 -14.11 10.49
C TRP A 90 1.37 -13.36 10.34
N ASN A 91 2.38 -13.81 11.04
CA ASN A 91 3.72 -13.21 11.08
C ASN A 91 4.86 -14.23 10.90
N LEU A 92 4.51 -15.51 10.81
CA LEU A 92 5.44 -16.61 10.54
C LEU A 92 4.97 -17.35 9.30
N PRO A 93 5.67 -17.23 8.16
CA PRO A 93 5.28 -17.86 6.93
C PRO A 93 5.53 -19.37 6.97
N ALA A 94 4.62 -20.15 6.38
CA ALA A 94 4.80 -21.55 6.08
C ALA A 94 5.73 -21.74 4.86
N SER A 95 5.68 -20.81 3.90
CA SER A 95 6.60 -20.78 2.77
C SER A 95 6.79 -19.37 2.23
N ILE A 96 7.99 -19.11 1.68
CA ILE A 96 8.32 -17.92 0.91
C ILE A 96 8.94 -18.38 -0.39
N LYS A 97 8.35 -18.00 -1.52
CA LYS A 97 8.83 -18.36 -2.87
C LYS A 97 9.08 -17.10 -3.71
N GLN A 98 9.85 -17.24 -4.79
CA GLN A 98 10.09 -16.20 -5.78
C GLN A 98 10.54 -14.87 -5.15
N ASP A 99 11.49 -14.93 -4.22
CA ASP A 99 12.02 -13.76 -3.49
C ASP A 99 10.92 -12.94 -2.76
N GLY A 100 9.90 -13.64 -2.23
CA GLY A 100 8.79 -13.04 -1.49
C GLY A 100 7.64 -12.54 -2.35
N ARG A 101 7.60 -12.91 -3.63
CA ARG A 101 6.42 -12.65 -4.49
C ARG A 101 5.26 -13.57 -4.19
N GLU A 102 5.52 -14.72 -3.59
CA GLU A 102 4.51 -15.63 -3.10
C GLU A 102 4.87 -16.01 -1.66
N VAL A 103 3.98 -15.69 -0.72
CA VAL A 103 4.16 -15.99 0.70
C VAL A 103 2.91 -16.67 1.22
N THR A 104 3.06 -17.84 1.83
CA THR A 104 1.93 -18.55 2.44
C THR A 104 2.06 -18.54 3.96
N TYR A 105 0.99 -18.16 4.64
CA TYR A 105 0.86 -18.29 6.09
C TYR A 105 -0.21 -19.33 6.43
N ARG A 106 0.00 -20.05 7.53
CA ARG A 106 -0.99 -20.99 8.08
C ARG A 106 -1.24 -20.65 9.54
N VAL A 107 -2.46 -20.28 9.83
CA VAL A 107 -2.88 -19.82 11.15
C VAL A 107 -4.14 -20.56 11.55
N GLY A 108 -3.97 -21.63 12.36
CA GLY A 108 -5.04 -22.58 12.60
C GLY A 108 -5.45 -23.27 11.30
N ASP A 109 -6.75 -23.23 10.99
CA ASP A 109 -7.31 -23.77 9.75
C ASP A 109 -7.37 -22.75 8.61
N ILE A 110 -6.86 -21.52 8.82
CA ILE A 110 -6.82 -20.51 7.78
C ILE A 110 -5.47 -20.51 7.08
N CYS A 111 -5.51 -20.65 5.76
CA CYS A 111 -4.40 -20.42 4.86
C CYS A 111 -4.51 -18.99 4.29
N ILE A 112 -3.45 -18.22 4.38
CA ILE A 112 -3.37 -16.88 3.78
C ILE A 112 -2.25 -16.92 2.75
N LEU A 113 -2.61 -16.76 1.49
CA LEU A 113 -1.67 -16.62 0.38
C LEU A 113 -1.54 -15.13 0.06
N VAL A 114 -0.30 -14.63 0.02
CA VAL A 114 0.01 -13.26 -0.40
C VAL A 114 0.81 -13.35 -1.69
N GLU A 115 0.26 -12.78 -2.76
CA GLU A 115 0.90 -12.74 -4.07
C GLU A 115 1.24 -11.30 -4.45
N ARG A 116 2.45 -11.10 -4.99
CA ARG A 116 3.01 -9.81 -5.39
C ARG A 116 3.44 -9.86 -6.84
N SER A 117 2.83 -9.04 -7.66
CA SER A 117 3.13 -8.96 -9.09
C SER A 117 3.30 -7.52 -9.55
N MET A 118 3.98 -7.32 -10.68
CA MET A 118 4.13 -6.00 -11.28
C MET A 118 3.18 -5.87 -12.48
N ARG A 119 2.44 -4.77 -12.53
CA ARG A 119 1.66 -4.36 -13.70
C ARG A 119 2.22 -3.05 -14.24
N GLY A 120 3.11 -3.15 -15.21
CA GLY A 120 3.90 -1.99 -15.64
C GLY A 120 4.83 -1.54 -14.50
N GLU A 121 4.65 -0.33 -14.03
CA GLU A 121 5.46 0.27 -12.95
C GLU A 121 4.82 0.09 -11.56
N ASP A 122 3.57 -0.41 -11.50
CA ASP A 122 2.78 -0.55 -10.29
C ASP A 122 2.95 -1.95 -9.68
N LEU A 123 2.99 -2.01 -8.35
CA LEU A 123 2.93 -3.25 -7.59
C LEU A 123 1.48 -3.61 -7.30
N ILE A 124 1.09 -4.84 -7.61
CA ILE A 124 -0.15 -5.45 -7.14
C ILE A 124 0.20 -6.36 -5.97
N GLU A 125 -0.52 -6.22 -4.88
CA GLU A 125 -0.47 -7.13 -3.75
C GLU A 125 -1.87 -7.70 -3.53
N GLU A 126 -1.96 -9.04 -3.52
CA GLU A 126 -3.21 -9.79 -3.43
C GLU A 126 -3.14 -10.76 -2.25
N TYR A 127 -4.24 -10.86 -1.52
CA TYR A 127 -4.39 -11.71 -0.34
C TYR A 127 -5.56 -12.65 -0.59
N THR A 128 -5.32 -13.96 -0.52
CA THR A 128 -6.37 -14.98 -0.53
C THR A 128 -6.46 -15.59 0.86
N PHE A 129 -7.62 -15.44 1.50
CA PHE A 129 -7.95 -16.10 2.76
C PHE A 129 -8.77 -17.34 2.46
N GLN A 130 -8.27 -18.52 2.84
CA GLN A 130 -8.90 -19.81 2.58
C GLN A 130 -9.13 -20.56 3.88
N ASN A 131 -10.31 -21.17 4.03
CA ASN A 131 -10.59 -22.10 5.12
C ASN A 131 -10.22 -23.53 4.71
N ASP A 132 -9.06 -24.01 5.16
CA ASP A 132 -8.58 -25.38 4.96
C ASP A 132 -9.17 -26.38 6.00
N GLY A 133 -10.00 -25.90 6.93
CA GLY A 133 -10.61 -26.70 7.98
C GLY A 133 -11.86 -27.46 7.53
N THR A 134 -12.53 -28.08 8.50
CA THR A 134 -13.75 -28.87 8.29
C THR A 134 -15.02 -28.22 8.84
N GLU A 135 -14.90 -27.07 9.49
CA GLU A 135 -16.01 -26.31 10.08
C GLU A 135 -16.06 -24.89 9.49
N GLU A 136 -17.26 -24.29 9.52
CA GLU A 136 -17.42 -22.88 9.21
C GLU A 136 -16.64 -22.00 10.19
N ILE A 137 -15.97 -20.96 9.68
CA ILE A 137 -15.19 -20.01 10.44
C ILE A 137 -15.68 -18.58 10.12
N LEU A 138 -15.87 -17.77 11.16
CA LEU A 138 -16.02 -16.33 11.01
C LEU A 138 -14.69 -15.66 11.40
N LEU A 139 -14.12 -14.91 10.47
CA LEU A 139 -13.00 -14.01 10.72
C LEU A 139 -13.56 -12.60 10.93
N SER A 140 -13.25 -11.98 12.05
CA SER A 140 -13.61 -10.60 12.37
C SER A 140 -12.36 -9.80 12.77
N ASP A 141 -12.49 -8.48 12.86
CA ASP A 141 -11.37 -7.58 13.21
C ASP A 141 -10.10 -7.88 12.38
N ILE A 142 -10.26 -8.04 11.08
CA ILE A 142 -9.17 -8.38 10.16
C ILE A 142 -8.40 -7.10 9.85
N GLY A 143 -7.09 -7.07 10.13
CA GLY A 143 -6.25 -5.90 9.84
C GLY A 143 -4.95 -6.29 9.15
N ILE A 144 -4.60 -5.58 8.06
CA ILE A 144 -3.33 -5.72 7.35
C ILE A 144 -2.46 -4.52 7.68
N TYR A 145 -1.26 -4.75 8.21
CA TYR A 145 -0.32 -3.68 8.54
C TYR A 145 0.26 -3.02 7.29
N THR A 146 0.17 -1.71 7.26
CA THR A 146 0.75 -0.83 6.23
C THR A 146 1.60 0.24 6.91
N PRO A 147 2.81 -0.11 7.40
CA PRO A 147 3.66 0.78 8.18
C PRO A 147 4.30 1.86 7.29
N PHE A 148 3.50 2.82 6.82
CA PHE A 148 4.03 3.98 6.09
C PHE A 148 5.03 4.75 6.94
N ASN A 149 6.05 5.33 6.30
CA ASN A 149 7.08 6.11 6.96
C ASN A 149 6.58 7.49 7.41
N ASP A 150 5.50 7.48 8.19
CA ASP A 150 4.80 8.64 8.75
C ASP A 150 5.25 8.89 10.19
N ASN A 151 6.41 9.54 10.33
CA ASN A 151 6.99 9.90 11.61
C ASN A 151 7.80 11.21 11.51
N TYR A 152 8.17 11.80 12.65
CA TYR A 152 8.66 13.18 12.76
C TYR A 152 10.00 13.29 13.50
N PRO A 153 11.12 12.79 12.93
CA PRO A 153 12.42 12.79 13.61
C PRO A 153 13.09 14.18 13.67
N GLY A 154 12.75 15.09 12.78
CA GLY A 154 13.30 16.45 12.69
C GLY A 154 13.01 17.06 11.33
N ALA A 155 12.92 18.39 11.24
CA ALA A 155 12.40 19.12 10.07
C ALA A 155 13.03 18.71 8.74
N GLN A 156 14.35 18.69 8.64
CA GLN A 156 15.06 18.35 7.39
C GLN A 156 14.80 16.91 6.94
N THR A 157 14.77 15.97 7.89
CA THR A 157 14.45 14.57 7.60
C THR A 157 12.98 14.42 7.23
N CYS A 158 12.08 15.12 7.90
CA CYS A 158 10.66 15.09 7.56
C CYS A 158 10.42 15.53 6.13
N ILE A 159 10.96 16.68 5.73
CA ILE A 159 10.78 17.23 4.38
C ILE A 159 11.22 16.24 3.30
N ASN A 160 12.35 15.58 3.48
CA ASN A 160 12.98 14.78 2.42
C ASN A 160 12.62 13.29 2.46
N MET A 161 12.48 12.73 3.67
CA MET A 161 12.53 11.28 3.91
C MET A 161 11.30 10.76 4.67
N ARG A 162 10.23 11.54 4.75
CA ARG A 162 9.00 11.13 5.43
C ARG A 162 7.77 11.47 4.62
N ALA A 163 6.69 10.76 4.89
CA ALA A 163 5.41 10.95 4.23
C ALA A 163 4.29 11.22 5.25
N ASN A 164 3.26 11.91 4.80
CA ASN A 164 1.96 11.94 5.46
C ASN A 164 1.04 10.97 4.75
N ALA A 165 0.54 9.96 5.43
CA ALA A 165 -0.44 9.02 4.90
C ALA A 165 -1.86 9.56 5.12
N HIS A 166 -2.53 9.90 4.02
CA HIS A 166 -3.94 10.31 4.00
C HIS A 166 -4.78 9.13 3.57
N ILE A 167 -5.71 8.69 4.42
CA ILE A 167 -6.50 7.49 4.22
C ILE A 167 -7.95 7.87 3.95
N TRP A 168 -8.52 7.30 2.90
CA TRP A 168 -9.94 7.31 2.60
C TRP A 168 -10.46 5.87 2.63
N GLU A 169 -11.38 5.58 3.53
CA GLU A 169 -11.96 4.26 3.79
C GLU A 169 -13.34 4.09 3.14
N GLY A 170 -13.51 4.54 1.92
CA GLY A 170 -14.80 4.52 1.22
C GLY A 170 -15.21 3.14 0.72
N ASP A 171 -15.32 2.14 1.59
CA ASP A 171 -15.68 0.76 1.28
C ASP A 171 -14.87 0.19 0.10
N ASN A 172 -15.49 0.00 -1.07
CA ASN A 172 -14.86 -0.52 -2.28
C ASN A 172 -14.13 0.55 -3.11
N ALA A 173 -14.05 1.79 -2.64
CA ALA A 173 -13.34 2.90 -3.29
C ALA A 173 -12.20 3.44 -2.41
N ALA A 174 -11.71 2.64 -1.47
CA ALA A 174 -10.69 3.04 -0.52
C ALA A 174 -9.32 3.29 -1.15
N TYR A 175 -8.59 4.27 -0.59
CA TYR A 175 -7.22 4.56 -1.00
C TYR A 175 -6.37 5.13 0.16
N VAL A 176 -5.06 5.03 0.00
CA VAL A 176 -4.11 5.78 0.82
C VAL A 176 -3.23 6.63 -0.09
N ASN A 177 -3.15 7.91 0.21
CA ASN A 177 -2.25 8.85 -0.46
C ASN A 177 -1.12 9.23 0.50
N ALA A 178 0.04 8.60 0.34
CA ALA A 178 1.23 8.90 1.13
C ALA A 178 2.05 9.99 0.43
N ILE A 179 1.86 11.22 0.86
CA ILE A 179 2.52 12.40 0.30
C ILE A 179 3.83 12.66 1.03
N ARG A 180 4.94 12.83 0.31
CA ARG A 180 6.21 13.29 0.90
C ARG A 180 5.97 14.61 1.64
N MET A 181 6.45 14.73 2.87
CA MET A 181 6.18 15.89 3.72
C MET A 181 6.70 17.21 3.13
N GLY A 182 7.73 17.16 2.30
CA GLY A 182 8.22 18.34 1.55
C GLY A 182 7.38 18.73 0.34
N GLY A 183 6.32 17.98 0.02
CA GLY A 183 5.38 18.30 -1.06
C GLY A 183 5.89 18.08 -2.48
N TYR A 184 7.11 17.59 -2.68
CA TYR A 184 7.66 17.31 -4.02
C TYR A 184 7.65 15.80 -4.33
N ALA A 185 7.44 15.50 -5.60
CA ALA A 185 7.38 14.13 -6.13
C ALA A 185 8.73 13.39 -6.01
N PRO A 186 8.71 12.05 -6.00
CA PRO A 186 7.53 11.22 -6.13
C PRO A 186 6.74 11.11 -4.82
N HIS A 187 5.47 10.70 -4.95
CA HIS A 187 4.58 10.29 -3.86
C HIS A 187 4.19 8.83 -4.06
N LEU A 188 3.69 8.18 -3.01
CA LEU A 188 3.22 6.79 -3.06
C LEU A 188 1.70 6.76 -2.88
N GLY A 189 1.00 6.08 -3.78
CA GLY A 189 -0.42 5.79 -3.68
C GLY A 189 -0.68 4.31 -3.43
N LEU A 190 -1.73 4.00 -2.67
CA LEU A 190 -2.35 2.70 -2.59
C LEU A 190 -3.81 2.88 -2.92
N VAL A 191 -4.34 2.06 -3.82
CA VAL A 191 -5.77 2.08 -4.18
C VAL A 191 -6.30 0.65 -4.19
N LEU A 192 -7.46 0.47 -3.58
CA LEU A 192 -8.18 -0.79 -3.57
C LEU A 192 -8.47 -1.26 -5.00
N ARG A 193 -8.21 -2.52 -5.28
CA ARG A 193 -8.51 -3.17 -6.56
C ARG A 193 -9.68 -4.14 -6.44
N GLU A 194 -9.72 -4.90 -5.34
CA GLU A 194 -10.74 -5.92 -5.09
C GLU A 194 -11.00 -6.06 -3.60
N GLY A 195 -12.26 -6.29 -3.22
CA GLY A 195 -12.73 -6.35 -1.84
C GLY A 195 -13.16 -5.00 -1.31
N GLU A 196 -13.08 -4.81 0.01
CA GLU A 196 -13.49 -3.61 0.73
C GLU A 196 -12.52 -3.29 1.85
N ILE A 197 -12.32 -2.00 2.17
CA ILE A 197 -11.67 -1.52 3.39
C ILE A 197 -12.76 -0.88 4.25
N LYS A 198 -13.04 -1.48 5.39
CA LYS A 198 -14.08 -1.04 6.33
C LYS A 198 -13.65 0.11 7.24
N SER A 199 -12.38 0.11 7.64
CA SER A 199 -11.82 1.10 8.55
C SER A 199 -10.29 1.03 8.55
N TYR A 200 -9.66 1.85 9.37
CA TYR A 200 -8.22 1.72 9.68
C TYR A 200 -7.98 1.90 11.18
N GLU A 201 -6.90 1.33 11.66
CA GLU A 201 -6.42 1.53 13.02
C GLU A 201 -4.98 2.05 13.03
N ILE A 202 -4.57 2.67 14.13
CA ILE A 202 -3.20 3.10 14.38
C ILE A 202 -2.71 2.47 15.68
N SER A 203 -1.82 1.48 15.55
CA SER A 203 -1.15 0.83 16.67
C SER A 203 0.19 1.51 17.01
N GLU A 204 0.76 1.23 18.16
CA GLU A 204 2.11 1.66 18.59
C GLU A 204 2.34 3.18 18.52
N ARG A 205 1.28 3.96 18.63
CA ARG A 205 1.40 5.41 18.77
C ARG A 205 1.95 5.75 20.15
N ASP A 206 3.05 6.52 20.20
CA ASP A 206 3.58 7.02 21.48
C ASP A 206 2.62 8.06 22.10
N ARG A 207 1.76 7.58 22.99
CA ARG A 207 0.76 8.41 23.70
C ARG A 207 1.31 9.02 24.99
N ASN A 208 2.45 8.57 25.48
CA ASN A 208 2.98 8.92 26.79
C ASN A 208 3.88 10.16 26.77
N LYS A 209 4.35 10.56 25.59
CA LYS A 209 5.13 11.78 25.42
C LYS A 209 4.27 12.83 24.76
N GLY A 210 4.22 14.03 25.32
CA GLY A 210 3.46 15.16 24.79
C GLY A 210 3.81 15.53 23.34
N ASN A 211 4.90 15.00 22.81
CA ASN A 211 5.32 15.06 21.41
C ASN A 211 5.46 13.65 20.87
N SER A 212 4.44 13.16 20.17
CA SER A 212 4.54 11.91 19.42
C SER A 212 5.40 12.13 18.18
N HIS A 213 6.58 11.48 18.10
CA HIS A 213 7.45 11.52 16.93
C HIS A 213 7.05 10.46 15.87
N THR A 214 6.05 9.64 16.16
CA THR A 214 5.49 8.68 15.22
C THR A 214 3.98 8.69 15.30
N ARG A 215 3.30 8.55 14.17
CA ARG A 215 1.87 8.30 14.13
C ARG A 215 1.53 6.86 14.51
N GLY A 216 2.52 5.98 14.56
CA GLY A 216 2.35 4.56 14.83
C GLY A 216 2.28 3.74 13.56
N ILE A 217 1.76 2.52 13.71
CA ILE A 217 1.58 1.57 12.61
C ILE A 217 0.13 1.59 12.17
N ILE A 218 -0.09 1.94 10.93
CA ILE A 218 -1.41 1.90 10.29
C ILE A 218 -1.72 0.46 9.92
N SER A 219 -2.92 -0.01 10.24
CA SER A 219 -3.52 -1.19 9.65
C SER A 219 -4.77 -0.81 8.89
N LEU A 220 -4.95 -1.38 7.69
CA LEU A 220 -6.18 -1.27 6.91
C LEU A 220 -7.06 -2.47 7.26
N ASN A 221 -8.28 -2.21 7.69
CA ASN A 221 -9.17 -3.24 8.25
C ASN A 221 -10.20 -3.67 7.20
N LEU A 222 -10.31 -4.98 7.02
CA LEU A 222 -11.23 -5.61 6.09
C LEU A 222 -12.59 -5.88 6.76
N PRO A 223 -13.67 -6.07 5.98
CA PRO A 223 -14.93 -6.59 6.49
C PRO A 223 -14.77 -7.97 7.12
N ASP A 224 -15.73 -8.34 7.94
CA ASP A 224 -15.84 -9.69 8.49
C ASP A 224 -16.02 -10.70 7.34
N MET A 225 -15.32 -11.85 7.40
CA MET A 225 -15.38 -12.90 6.40
C MET A 225 -15.95 -14.17 7.01
N LYS A 226 -17.01 -14.69 6.41
CA LYS A 226 -17.60 -15.98 6.77
C LYS A 226 -17.18 -16.99 5.73
N LEU A 227 -16.37 -17.99 6.13
CA LEU A 227 -15.78 -18.97 5.24
C LEU A 227 -16.26 -20.38 5.61
N MET A 228 -16.97 -21.04 4.69
CA MET A 228 -17.26 -22.47 4.78
C MET A 228 -15.97 -23.28 4.51
N PRO A 229 -15.93 -24.59 4.86
CA PRO A 229 -14.82 -25.45 4.47
C PRO A 229 -14.53 -25.38 2.97
N GLY A 230 -13.31 -25.02 2.60
CA GLY A 230 -12.86 -24.87 1.22
C GLY A 230 -13.20 -23.51 0.56
N ASP A 231 -13.95 -22.63 1.22
CA ASP A 231 -14.20 -21.29 0.71
C ASP A 231 -12.93 -20.44 0.75
N GLU A 232 -12.84 -19.54 -0.22
CA GLU A 232 -11.79 -18.52 -0.28
C GLU A 232 -12.38 -17.12 -0.48
N GLN A 233 -11.68 -16.11 0.02
CA GLN A 233 -11.99 -14.70 -0.20
C GLN A 233 -10.73 -13.97 -0.61
N VAL A 234 -10.83 -13.21 -1.70
CA VAL A 234 -9.73 -12.43 -2.27
C VAL A 234 -9.87 -10.97 -1.90
N PHE A 235 -8.73 -10.34 -1.63
CA PHE A 235 -8.59 -8.92 -1.38
C PHE A 235 -7.31 -8.43 -2.04
N SER A 236 -7.33 -7.29 -2.72
CA SER A 236 -6.13 -6.78 -3.39
C SER A 236 -6.12 -5.27 -3.56
N TRP A 237 -4.91 -4.70 -3.73
CA TRP A 237 -4.67 -3.31 -4.03
C TRP A 237 -3.54 -3.09 -5.04
N TYR A 238 -3.54 -1.90 -5.64
CA TYR A 238 -2.41 -1.37 -6.38
C TYR A 238 -1.58 -0.46 -5.49
N ILE A 239 -0.26 -0.52 -5.63
CA ILE A 239 0.69 0.42 -5.05
C ILE A 239 1.46 1.05 -6.19
N PHE A 240 1.44 2.36 -6.30
CA PHE A 240 1.96 3.10 -7.43
C PHE A 240 2.62 4.42 -7.04
N SER A 241 3.48 4.94 -7.90
CA SER A 241 4.05 6.27 -7.73
C SER A 241 3.24 7.32 -8.48
N HIS A 242 3.17 8.54 -7.93
CA HIS A 242 2.53 9.66 -8.59
C HIS A 242 3.24 11.00 -8.31
N LYS A 243 2.83 12.04 -8.99
CA LYS A 243 3.44 13.38 -8.85
C LYS A 243 2.56 14.41 -8.15
N GLY A 244 1.37 14.02 -7.73
CA GLY A 244 0.32 14.86 -7.16
C GLY A 244 -0.92 14.78 -8.00
#